data_ae49fe4398922368250d0917ca66233c
#
_entry.id   ae49fe4398922368250d0917ca66233c
#
_cell.length_a   1.000
_cell.length_b   1.000
_cell.length_c   1.000
_cell.angle_alpha   90.00
_cell.angle_beta   90.00
_cell.angle_gamma   90.00
#
_symmetry.space_group_name_H-M   'P 1'
#
loop_
_entity.id
_entity.type
_entity.pdbx_description
1 polymer ?
#
loop_
_entity_poly.entity_id
_entity_poly.type
_entity_poly.pdbx_seq_one_letter_code
_entity_poly.pdbx_strand_id
1 'polypeptide(L)'
;MNIAIMVIIVMGIVGIIFGLVLAFANKKFAVELNPLIHIVEDSLPKGQCGACGYAGCQAYAEAVVLNPDVPPNLCIPGKEVVANLVAELTGKTAPAIEPRVAHIKCGGVNGKAVIRYNYQGVEDCIAANLLQGGPKGCQHGCLGFGTCVKNCPFDAITLREDGLPLINREKCTGCGKCETICPKLVIQMVPLDAHVLVNCNSKDKGGVARKNCSVACIGCGICAKECPHGAVKVENNLATVNTQICFQNINFPAFFSRVHINAAVYVCKIHRNQIRLTLVTHC
;
A
#
# COMPACT_ATOMS: atom_id res chain seq x y z
N MET A 1 66.93 -16.76 -0.23
CA MET A 1 65.67 -16.41 0.43
C MET A 1 64.54 -16.86 -0.51
N ASN A 2 63.65 -17.76 -0.10
CA ASN A 2 62.61 -18.29 -0.98
C ASN A 2 61.65 -17.15 -1.40
N ILE A 3 61.37 -17.07 -2.68
CA ILE A 3 60.44 -16.05 -3.24
C ILE A 3 59.09 -16.07 -2.49
N ALA A 4 58.63 -17.24 -2.07
CA ALA A 4 57.41 -17.44 -1.29
C ALA A 4 57.45 -16.70 0.07
N ILE A 5 58.58 -16.75 0.77
CA ILE A 5 58.74 -16.08 2.07
C ILE A 5 58.77 -14.56 1.87
N MET A 6 59.40 -14.08 0.80
CA MET A 6 59.43 -12.64 0.49
C MET A 6 58.05 -12.10 0.17
N VAL A 7 57.21 -12.85 -0.58
CA VAL A 7 55.82 -12.47 -0.88
C VAL A 7 54.97 -12.42 0.41
N ILE A 8 55.10 -13.43 1.29
CA ILE A 8 54.37 -13.46 2.56
C ILE A 8 54.72 -12.27 3.44
N ILE A 9 56.01 -11.91 3.52
CA ILE A 9 56.46 -10.75 4.32
C ILE A 9 55.89 -9.44 3.74
N VAL A 10 55.96 -9.26 2.42
CA VAL A 10 55.49 -8.04 1.76
C VAL A 10 53.93 -7.92 1.96
N MET A 11 53.19 -8.99 1.73
CA MET A 11 51.76 -8.97 1.93
C MET A 11 51.36 -8.74 3.40
N GLY A 12 52.14 -9.29 4.33
CA GLY A 12 51.94 -9.08 5.77
C GLY A 12 52.16 -7.56 6.14
N ILE A 13 53.25 -6.95 5.65
CA ILE A 13 53.52 -5.54 5.89
C ILE A 13 52.42 -4.64 5.30
N VAL A 14 52.02 -4.90 4.05
CA VAL A 14 50.92 -4.17 3.39
C VAL A 14 49.63 -4.32 4.19
N GLY A 15 49.28 -5.54 4.64
CA GLY A 15 48.11 -5.78 5.46
C GLY A 15 48.10 -5.02 6.78
N ILE A 16 49.26 -4.99 7.47
CA ILE A 16 49.40 -4.23 8.72
C ILE A 16 49.24 -2.72 8.48
N ILE A 17 49.88 -2.18 7.44
CA ILE A 17 49.79 -0.75 7.10
C ILE A 17 48.32 -0.36 6.82
N PHE A 18 47.62 -1.12 5.97
CA PHE A 18 46.21 -0.85 5.68
C PHE A 18 45.34 -1.01 6.90
N GLY A 19 45.55 -2.03 7.72
CA GLY A 19 44.82 -2.25 8.97
C GLY A 19 44.98 -1.08 9.94
N LEU A 20 46.17 -0.56 10.11
CA LEU A 20 46.45 0.63 10.96
C LEU A 20 45.79 1.89 10.40
N VAL A 21 45.87 2.10 9.09
CA VAL A 21 45.20 3.25 8.44
C VAL A 21 43.72 3.20 8.62
N LEU A 22 43.07 2.02 8.41
CA LEU A 22 41.63 1.85 8.60
C LEU A 22 41.22 2.01 10.06
N ALA A 23 42.03 1.48 11.01
CA ALA A 23 41.73 1.62 12.44
C ALA A 23 41.83 3.09 12.88
N PHE A 24 42.83 3.82 12.38
CA PHE A 24 42.98 5.25 12.66
C PHE A 24 41.86 6.07 12.03
N ALA A 25 41.52 5.77 10.77
CA ALA A 25 40.41 6.40 10.07
C ALA A 25 39.06 6.16 10.81
N ASN A 26 38.80 4.92 11.21
CA ASN A 26 37.61 4.57 11.96
C ASN A 26 37.52 5.37 13.27
N LYS A 27 38.65 5.45 14.03
CA LYS A 27 38.66 6.21 15.29
C LYS A 27 38.46 7.73 15.07
N LYS A 28 38.97 8.27 14.00
CA LYS A 28 38.87 9.72 13.69
C LYS A 28 37.52 10.11 13.08
N PHE A 29 36.92 9.22 12.30
CA PHE A 29 35.67 9.46 11.61
C PHE A 29 34.46 8.73 12.25
N ALA A 30 34.65 8.05 13.38
CA ALA A 30 33.56 7.48 14.13
C ALA A 30 32.61 8.61 14.58
N VAL A 31 31.39 8.58 14.07
CA VAL A 31 30.29 9.45 14.54
C VAL A 31 29.65 8.75 15.75
N GLU A 32 29.75 9.37 16.92
CA GLU A 32 29.03 8.87 18.09
C GLU A 32 27.55 9.12 17.89
N LEU A 33 26.82 8.06 17.53
CA LEU A 33 25.37 8.12 17.44
C LEU A 33 24.80 8.21 18.86
N ASN A 34 23.82 9.08 19.06
CA ASN A 34 23.08 9.15 20.31
C ASN A 34 22.44 7.77 20.60
N PRO A 35 22.73 7.13 21.75
CA PRO A 35 22.21 5.80 22.08
C PRO A 35 20.68 5.73 22.04
N LEU A 36 19.99 6.86 22.23
CA LEU A 36 18.55 6.95 22.10
C LEU A 36 18.05 6.61 20.68
N ILE A 37 18.86 6.87 19.63
CA ILE A 37 18.50 6.54 18.25
C ILE A 37 18.29 5.02 18.09
N HIS A 38 19.17 4.21 18.66
CA HIS A 38 19.04 2.75 18.61
C HIS A 38 17.82 2.26 19.38
N ILE A 39 17.53 2.84 20.54
CA ILE A 39 16.36 2.49 21.36
C ILE A 39 15.07 2.80 20.59
N VAL A 40 15.01 3.96 19.94
CA VAL A 40 13.87 4.34 19.09
C VAL A 40 13.78 3.43 17.87
N GLU A 41 14.88 3.13 17.18
CA GLU A 41 14.88 2.22 16.03
C GLU A 41 14.38 0.82 16.41
N ASP A 42 14.79 0.30 17.58
CA ASP A 42 14.36 -1.01 18.07
C ASP A 42 12.86 -1.06 18.39
N SER A 43 12.26 0.07 18.75
CA SER A 43 10.82 0.18 18.96
C SER A 43 10.01 0.20 17.66
N LEU A 44 10.64 0.44 16.52
CA LEU A 44 9.98 0.50 15.21
C LEU A 44 9.76 -0.90 14.61
N PRO A 45 8.72 -1.10 13.77
CA PRO A 45 8.40 -2.40 13.15
C PRO A 45 9.45 -2.96 12.19
N LYS A 46 10.53 -2.22 11.90
CA LYS A 46 11.65 -2.59 11.02
C LYS A 46 11.25 -3.00 9.59
N GLY A 47 10.06 -2.62 9.14
CA GLY A 47 9.54 -2.95 7.80
C GLY A 47 10.22 -2.22 6.65
N GLN A 48 11.10 -1.25 6.92
CA GLN A 48 11.85 -0.45 5.94
C GLN A 48 10.97 0.06 4.78
N CYS A 49 9.70 0.39 5.08
CA CYS A 49 8.68 0.65 4.07
C CYS A 49 8.71 2.07 3.48
N GLY A 50 9.37 3.02 4.15
CA GLY A 50 9.45 4.42 3.72
C GLY A 50 8.16 5.23 3.88
N ALA A 51 7.11 4.67 4.50
CA ALA A 51 5.81 5.33 4.66
C ALA A 51 5.86 6.63 5.49
N CYS A 52 6.83 6.74 6.37
CA CYS A 52 7.12 7.93 7.17
C CYS A 52 7.81 9.07 6.39
N GLY A 53 8.16 8.84 5.12
CA GLY A 53 8.91 9.79 4.28
C GLY A 53 10.43 9.70 4.41
N TYR A 54 10.96 8.80 5.25
CA TYR A 54 12.38 8.55 5.44
C TYR A 54 12.85 7.28 4.72
N ALA A 55 14.14 7.20 4.40
CA ALA A 55 14.72 6.09 3.64
C ALA A 55 14.67 4.73 4.37
N GLY A 56 14.36 4.72 5.67
CA GLY A 56 14.25 3.52 6.49
C GLY A 56 13.97 3.85 7.94
N CYS A 57 13.83 2.83 8.77
CA CYS A 57 13.50 3.01 10.19
C CYS A 57 14.62 3.73 10.94
N GLN A 58 15.88 3.43 10.64
CA GLN A 58 17.02 4.13 11.24
C GLN A 58 17.02 5.63 10.93
N ALA A 59 16.80 6.00 9.66
CA ALA A 59 16.76 7.40 9.24
C ALA A 59 15.62 8.18 9.92
N TYR A 60 14.47 7.53 10.15
CA TYR A 60 13.39 8.14 10.93
C TYR A 60 13.76 8.26 12.42
N ALA A 61 14.35 7.22 13.02
CA ALA A 61 14.78 7.25 14.41
C ALA A 61 15.79 8.37 14.66
N GLU A 62 16.75 8.53 13.77
CA GLU A 62 17.74 9.63 13.80
C GLU A 62 17.04 11.00 13.70
N ALA A 63 16.16 11.16 12.71
CA ALA A 63 15.45 12.41 12.51
C ALA A 63 14.57 12.80 13.69
N VAL A 64 13.81 11.86 14.28
CA VAL A 64 12.90 12.15 15.41
C VAL A 64 13.64 12.45 16.70
N VAL A 65 14.83 11.88 16.91
CA VAL A 65 15.69 12.15 18.08
C VAL A 65 16.44 13.47 17.96
N LEU A 66 17.00 13.77 16.78
CA LEU A 66 17.84 14.92 16.59
C LEU A 66 17.08 16.21 16.27
N ASN A 67 15.90 16.09 15.64
CA ASN A 67 15.10 17.25 15.25
C ASN A 67 13.79 17.33 16.05
N PRO A 68 13.59 18.42 16.84
CA PRO A 68 12.37 18.62 17.62
C PRO A 68 11.11 18.76 16.76
N ASP A 69 11.22 19.25 15.52
CA ASP A 69 10.07 19.47 14.62
C ASP A 69 9.53 18.18 13.98
N VAL A 70 10.29 17.08 14.04
CA VAL A 70 9.83 15.78 13.51
C VAL A 70 8.87 15.13 14.50
N PRO A 71 7.61 14.90 14.11
CA PRO A 71 6.62 14.32 15.00
C PRO A 71 6.86 12.81 15.23
N PRO A 72 6.52 12.28 16.42
CA PRO A 72 6.77 10.88 16.78
C PRO A 72 5.79 9.88 16.16
N ASN A 73 4.72 10.34 15.50
CA ASN A 73 3.65 9.52 14.94
C ASN A 73 3.75 9.25 13.43
N LEU A 74 4.90 9.50 12.79
CA LEU A 74 5.05 9.28 11.34
C LEU A 74 5.13 7.78 10.97
N CYS A 75 5.42 6.89 11.93
CA CYS A 75 5.48 5.46 11.66
C CYS A 75 4.07 4.87 11.53
N ILE A 76 3.52 4.88 10.33
CA ILE A 76 2.17 4.34 10.03
C ILE A 76 2.03 2.85 10.43
N PRO A 77 2.98 1.95 10.08
CA PRO A 77 2.90 0.54 10.48
C PRO A 77 2.92 0.31 12.00
N GLY A 78 3.58 1.18 12.74
CA GLY A 78 3.67 1.11 14.20
C GLY A 78 2.38 1.50 14.91
N LYS A 79 1.47 2.16 14.20
CA LYS A 79 0.20 2.65 14.75
C LYS A 79 0.40 3.52 15.99
N GLU A 80 -0.66 3.64 16.79
CA GLU A 80 -0.67 4.46 18.01
C GLU A 80 0.30 3.94 19.08
N VAL A 81 0.48 2.63 19.17
CA VAL A 81 1.37 2.01 20.18
C VAL A 81 2.81 2.48 20.01
N VAL A 82 3.34 2.42 18.79
CA VAL A 82 4.71 2.87 18.52
C VAL A 82 4.83 4.39 18.60
N ALA A 83 3.80 5.12 18.13
CA ALA A 83 3.79 6.58 18.22
C ALA A 83 3.89 7.07 19.67
N ASN A 84 3.15 6.45 20.60
CA ASN A 84 3.19 6.78 22.02
C ASN A 84 4.54 6.41 22.64
N LEU A 85 5.10 5.24 22.29
CA LEU A 85 6.42 4.82 22.78
C LEU A 85 7.53 5.77 22.31
N VAL A 86 7.52 6.14 21.02
CA VAL A 86 8.49 7.10 20.47
C VAL A 86 8.30 8.49 21.11
N ALA A 87 7.06 8.90 21.37
CA ALA A 87 6.76 10.16 22.05
C ALA A 87 7.32 10.17 23.47
N GLU A 88 7.13 9.10 24.23
CA GLU A 88 7.68 8.94 25.57
C GLU A 88 9.22 8.99 25.58
N LEU A 89 9.86 8.23 24.69
CA LEU A 89 11.32 8.19 24.56
C LEU A 89 11.93 9.55 24.15
N THR A 90 11.22 10.32 23.33
CA THR A 90 11.72 11.62 22.81
C THR A 90 11.18 12.83 23.56
N GLY A 91 10.29 12.63 24.56
CA GLY A 91 9.66 13.72 25.31
C GLY A 91 8.69 14.56 24.49
N LYS A 92 8.14 14.01 23.40
CA LYS A 92 7.20 14.68 22.49
C LYS A 92 5.76 14.21 22.71
N THR A 93 4.80 14.94 22.16
CA THR A 93 3.38 14.52 22.13
C THR A 93 3.03 13.90 20.79
N ALA A 94 2.38 12.72 20.81
CA ALA A 94 1.95 12.05 19.59
C ALA A 94 0.50 12.46 19.26
N PRO A 95 0.23 13.10 18.10
CA PRO A 95 -1.12 13.28 17.63
C PRO A 95 -1.74 11.94 17.21
N ALA A 96 -3.07 11.82 17.30
CA ALA A 96 -3.80 10.61 16.96
C ALA A 96 -3.57 10.21 15.48
N ILE A 97 -3.41 8.92 15.22
CA ILE A 97 -3.25 8.35 13.89
C ILE A 97 -4.56 7.71 13.46
N GLU A 98 -5.11 8.13 12.33
CA GLU A 98 -6.24 7.43 11.71
C GLU A 98 -5.76 6.14 11.05
N PRO A 99 -6.22 4.95 11.49
CA PRO A 99 -5.77 3.69 10.91
C PRO A 99 -6.28 3.55 9.48
N ARG A 100 -5.39 3.20 8.56
CA ARG A 100 -5.68 3.04 7.14
C ARG A 100 -5.35 1.63 6.66
N VAL A 101 -6.02 1.21 5.60
CA VAL A 101 -5.83 -0.10 4.98
C VAL A 101 -5.85 0.04 3.46
N ALA A 102 -5.08 -0.80 2.77
CA ALA A 102 -5.10 -0.83 1.32
C ALA A 102 -6.44 -1.38 0.80
N HIS A 103 -6.92 -0.81 -0.29
CA HIS A 103 -8.10 -1.26 -1.03
C HIS A 103 -7.78 -1.38 -2.52
N ILE A 104 -8.27 -2.45 -3.16
CA ILE A 104 -8.09 -2.70 -4.59
C ILE A 104 -9.30 -2.15 -5.37
N LYS A 105 -9.10 -1.07 -6.11
CA LYS A 105 -10.13 -0.46 -6.97
C LYS A 105 -10.25 -1.22 -8.29
N CYS A 106 -10.49 -2.52 -8.24
CA CYS A 106 -10.70 -3.34 -9.43
C CYS A 106 -11.51 -4.58 -9.09
N GLY A 107 -12.59 -4.81 -9.83
CA GLY A 107 -13.38 -6.05 -9.81
C GLY A 107 -13.18 -6.93 -11.04
N GLY A 108 -12.26 -6.56 -11.94
CA GLY A 108 -12.01 -7.24 -13.21
C GLY A 108 -11.19 -8.51 -13.06
N VAL A 109 -11.81 -9.54 -12.47
CA VAL A 109 -11.27 -10.90 -12.37
C VAL A 109 -11.15 -11.56 -13.74
N ASN A 110 -10.46 -12.70 -13.81
CA ASN A 110 -10.42 -13.54 -14.99
C ASN A 110 -11.84 -13.91 -15.44
N GLY A 111 -12.13 -13.79 -16.73
CA GLY A 111 -13.47 -14.01 -17.29
C GLY A 111 -14.43 -12.80 -17.21
N LYS A 112 -14.14 -11.77 -16.41
CA LYS A 112 -14.92 -10.51 -16.37
C LYS A 112 -14.24 -9.38 -17.18
N ALA A 113 -12.92 -9.31 -17.10
CA ALA A 113 -12.13 -8.38 -17.92
C ALA A 113 -11.72 -9.08 -19.23
N VAL A 114 -11.86 -8.38 -20.36
CA VAL A 114 -11.43 -8.88 -21.67
C VAL A 114 -9.91 -8.93 -21.72
N ILE A 115 -9.35 -10.03 -22.21
CA ILE A 115 -7.93 -10.20 -22.50
C ILE A 115 -7.71 -9.90 -23.97
N ARG A 116 -6.79 -8.98 -24.31
CA ARG A 116 -6.49 -8.58 -25.70
C ARG A 116 -5.47 -9.48 -26.37
N TYR A 117 -4.50 -9.97 -25.59
CA TYR A 117 -3.43 -10.84 -26.07
C TYR A 117 -2.89 -11.72 -24.93
N ASN A 118 -2.28 -12.84 -25.29
CA ASN A 118 -1.60 -13.70 -24.33
C ASN A 118 -0.21 -13.12 -24.02
N TYR A 119 0.02 -12.72 -22.79
CA TYR A 119 1.29 -12.18 -22.33
C TYR A 119 2.26 -13.33 -22.02
N GLN A 120 3.40 -13.34 -22.69
CA GLN A 120 4.51 -14.28 -22.50
C GLN A 120 5.77 -13.51 -22.13
N GLY A 121 5.85 -13.04 -20.89
CA GLY A 121 6.98 -12.26 -20.40
C GLY A 121 7.17 -12.47 -18.91
N VAL A 122 7.97 -11.59 -18.31
CA VAL A 122 8.19 -11.61 -16.86
C VAL A 122 6.87 -11.36 -16.14
N GLU A 123 6.52 -12.23 -15.20
CA GLU A 123 5.31 -12.10 -14.37
C GLU A 123 5.48 -10.99 -13.33
N ASP A 124 5.47 -9.77 -13.84
CA ASP A 124 5.56 -8.53 -13.08
C ASP A 124 4.65 -7.45 -13.71
N CYS A 125 3.93 -6.70 -12.84
CA CYS A 125 2.99 -5.68 -13.32
C CYS A 125 3.70 -4.52 -14.01
N ILE A 126 4.91 -4.15 -13.59
CA ILE A 126 5.66 -3.04 -14.16
C ILE A 126 6.11 -3.43 -15.56
N ALA A 127 6.73 -4.61 -15.71
CA ALA A 127 7.16 -5.13 -16.99
C ALA A 127 6.00 -5.30 -17.98
N ALA A 128 4.90 -5.91 -17.52
CA ALA A 128 3.72 -6.10 -18.36
C ALA A 128 3.05 -4.78 -18.76
N ASN A 129 3.09 -3.76 -17.92
CA ASN A 129 2.53 -2.44 -18.21
C ASN A 129 3.26 -1.72 -19.36
N LEU A 130 4.55 -1.98 -19.57
CA LEU A 130 5.32 -1.40 -20.67
C LEU A 130 4.81 -1.85 -22.04
N LEU A 131 4.21 -3.04 -22.12
CA LEU A 131 3.61 -3.56 -23.35
C LEU A 131 2.16 -3.08 -23.49
N GLN A 132 1.96 -1.93 -24.10
CA GLN A 132 0.65 -1.33 -24.39
C GLN A 132 -0.30 -1.27 -23.18
N GLY A 133 0.26 -1.10 -21.97
CA GLY A 133 -0.52 -1.06 -20.74
C GLY A 133 -0.99 -2.43 -20.24
N GLY A 134 -0.44 -3.54 -20.74
CA GLY A 134 -0.72 -4.90 -20.32
C GLY A 134 -1.81 -5.62 -21.11
N PRO A 135 -1.99 -6.93 -20.85
CA PRO A 135 -2.83 -7.80 -21.68
C PRO A 135 -4.34 -7.59 -21.54
N LYS A 136 -4.81 -6.91 -20.47
CA LYS A 136 -6.24 -6.65 -20.26
C LYS A 136 -6.75 -5.50 -21.14
N GLY A 137 -7.98 -5.61 -21.62
CA GLY A 137 -8.66 -4.56 -22.40
C GLY A 137 -8.83 -3.26 -21.63
N CYS A 138 -9.10 -3.36 -20.34
CA CYS A 138 -9.18 -2.20 -19.44
C CYS A 138 -7.78 -1.65 -19.14
N GLN A 139 -7.50 -0.44 -19.60
CA GLN A 139 -6.21 0.23 -19.38
C GLN A 139 -5.99 0.66 -17.93
N HIS A 140 -7.05 0.74 -17.13
CA HIS A 140 -7.03 1.19 -15.74
C HIS A 140 -7.13 0.05 -14.74
N GLY A 141 -7.31 -1.21 -15.21
CA GLY A 141 -7.55 -2.37 -14.36
C GLY A 141 -6.28 -3.00 -13.80
N CYS A 142 -6.44 -3.80 -12.75
CA CYS A 142 -5.36 -4.62 -12.19
C CYS A 142 -4.86 -5.63 -13.21
N LEU A 143 -3.54 -5.76 -13.37
CA LEU A 143 -2.91 -6.71 -14.29
C LEU A 143 -2.86 -8.15 -13.74
N GLY A 144 -2.77 -8.31 -12.42
CA GLY A 144 -2.85 -9.62 -11.78
C GLY A 144 -1.53 -10.38 -11.63
N PHE A 145 -0.38 -9.76 -11.92
CA PHE A 145 0.95 -10.42 -11.80
C PHE A 145 1.56 -10.35 -10.40
N GLY A 146 0.86 -9.82 -9.41
CA GLY A 146 1.26 -9.91 -8.00
C GLY A 146 2.46 -9.07 -7.57
N THR A 147 2.87 -8.03 -8.32
CA THR A 147 3.97 -7.13 -7.89
C THR A 147 3.72 -6.53 -6.50
N CYS A 148 2.47 -6.15 -6.18
CA CYS A 148 2.08 -5.68 -4.86
C CYS A 148 2.19 -6.76 -3.77
N VAL A 149 1.98 -8.04 -4.10
CA VAL A 149 2.16 -9.18 -3.19
C VAL A 149 3.63 -9.35 -2.83
N LYS A 150 4.50 -9.41 -3.84
CA LYS A 150 5.96 -9.58 -3.68
C LYS A 150 6.62 -8.45 -2.89
N ASN A 151 6.02 -7.26 -2.91
CA ASN A 151 6.56 -6.07 -2.25
C ASN A 151 5.87 -5.71 -0.93
N CYS A 152 4.97 -6.56 -0.42
CA CYS A 152 4.33 -6.32 0.88
C CYS A 152 5.25 -6.80 2.02
N PRO A 153 5.82 -5.90 2.85
CA PRO A 153 6.74 -6.31 3.92
C PRO A 153 6.03 -6.95 5.13
N PHE A 154 4.69 -6.98 5.11
CA PHE A 154 3.86 -7.51 6.20
C PHE A 154 3.03 -8.73 5.80
N ASP A 155 3.26 -9.30 4.63
CA ASP A 155 2.53 -10.46 4.08
C ASP A 155 1.00 -10.33 4.16
N ALA A 156 0.53 -9.07 4.01
CA ALA A 156 -0.89 -8.73 4.10
C ALA A 156 -1.64 -8.89 2.77
N ILE A 157 -0.96 -9.24 1.68
CA ILE A 157 -1.54 -9.35 0.33
C ILE A 157 -1.27 -10.73 -0.23
N THR A 158 -2.32 -11.42 -0.68
CA THR A 158 -2.23 -12.70 -1.39
C THR A 158 -2.83 -12.58 -2.78
N LEU A 159 -2.32 -13.31 -3.76
CA LEU A 159 -2.92 -13.37 -5.09
C LEU A 159 -3.97 -14.49 -5.11
N ARG A 160 -5.18 -14.15 -5.55
CA ARG A 160 -6.28 -15.11 -5.71
C ARG A 160 -6.16 -15.84 -7.05
N GLU A 161 -6.78 -17.00 -7.18
CA GLU A 161 -6.83 -17.79 -8.42
C GLU A 161 -7.53 -17.03 -9.56
N ASP A 162 -8.45 -16.12 -9.24
CA ASP A 162 -9.14 -15.25 -10.21
C ASP A 162 -8.29 -14.09 -10.73
N GLY A 163 -7.02 -14.00 -10.32
CA GLY A 163 -6.04 -13.03 -10.80
C GLY A 163 -6.15 -11.65 -10.17
N LEU A 164 -6.87 -11.50 -9.04
CA LEU A 164 -6.85 -10.25 -8.26
C LEU A 164 -6.16 -10.46 -6.91
N PRO A 165 -5.42 -9.45 -6.43
CA PRO A 165 -4.88 -9.49 -5.08
C PRO A 165 -6.00 -9.35 -4.04
N LEU A 166 -5.88 -10.10 -2.95
CA LEU A 166 -6.71 -10.02 -1.75
C LEU A 166 -5.90 -9.41 -0.61
N ILE A 167 -6.45 -8.42 0.06
CA ILE A 167 -5.81 -7.75 1.19
C ILE A 167 -6.41 -8.28 2.49
N ASN A 168 -5.56 -8.82 3.36
CA ASN A 168 -5.94 -9.13 4.72
C ASN A 168 -5.91 -7.82 5.53
N ARG A 169 -7.11 -7.35 5.95
CA ARG A 169 -7.27 -6.07 6.65
C ARG A 169 -6.64 -6.08 8.05
N GLU A 170 -6.56 -7.23 8.69
CA GLU A 170 -5.97 -7.39 10.04
C GLU A 170 -4.45 -7.28 9.99
N LYS A 171 -3.81 -7.90 8.97
CA LYS A 171 -2.36 -7.84 8.76
C LYS A 171 -1.91 -6.52 8.10
N CYS A 172 -2.80 -5.86 7.38
CA CYS A 172 -2.45 -4.63 6.65
C CYS A 172 -2.19 -3.49 7.63
N THR A 173 -0.99 -2.94 7.57
CA THR A 173 -0.56 -1.81 8.41
C THR A 173 -0.80 -0.44 7.77
N GLY A 174 -1.30 -0.39 6.53
CA GLY A 174 -1.54 0.87 5.82
C GLY A 174 -0.29 1.59 5.31
N CYS A 175 0.85 0.89 5.20
CA CYS A 175 2.14 1.50 4.85
C CYS A 175 2.22 2.14 3.44
N GLY A 176 1.27 1.87 2.53
CA GLY A 176 1.20 2.47 1.20
C GLY A 176 2.17 1.92 0.15
N LYS A 177 3.11 1.02 0.49
CA LYS A 177 4.10 0.50 -0.46
C LYS A 177 3.47 -0.17 -1.69
N CYS A 178 2.35 -0.87 -1.51
CA CYS A 178 1.61 -1.49 -2.61
C CYS A 178 0.92 -0.44 -3.52
N GLU A 179 0.52 0.71 -2.98
CA GLU A 179 -0.06 1.82 -3.75
C GLU A 179 1.00 2.46 -4.64
N THR A 180 2.19 2.76 -4.11
CA THR A 180 3.28 3.41 -4.85
C THR A 180 3.87 2.54 -5.95
N ILE A 181 3.95 1.21 -5.73
CA ILE A 181 4.54 0.30 -6.73
C ILE A 181 3.55 -0.11 -7.83
N CYS A 182 2.26 0.18 -7.68
CA CYS A 182 1.23 -0.24 -8.63
C CYS A 182 1.24 0.62 -9.91
N PRO A 183 1.66 0.11 -11.09
CA PRO A 183 1.74 0.92 -12.31
C PRO A 183 0.35 1.34 -12.83
N LYS A 184 -0.72 0.70 -12.35
CA LYS A 184 -2.12 1.01 -12.71
C LYS A 184 -2.83 1.90 -11.70
N LEU A 185 -2.21 2.23 -10.57
CA LEU A 185 -2.79 3.04 -9.49
C LEU A 185 -4.17 2.51 -9.04
N VAL A 186 -4.33 1.18 -9.02
CA VAL A 186 -5.58 0.52 -8.61
C VAL A 186 -5.65 0.26 -7.12
N ILE A 187 -4.59 0.55 -6.38
CA ILE A 187 -4.56 0.42 -4.93
C ILE A 187 -4.68 1.81 -4.33
N GLN A 188 -5.49 1.93 -3.31
CA GLN A 188 -5.70 3.18 -2.58
C GLN A 188 -5.74 2.90 -1.09
N MET A 189 -5.13 3.79 -0.29
CA MET A 189 -5.28 3.77 1.16
C MET A 189 -6.63 4.36 1.55
N VAL A 190 -7.41 3.59 2.30
CA VAL A 190 -8.73 4.00 2.82
C VAL A 190 -8.75 3.87 4.34
N PRO A 191 -9.60 4.62 5.05
CA PRO A 191 -9.80 4.40 6.48
C PRO A 191 -10.18 2.95 6.78
N LEU A 192 -9.72 2.41 7.92
CA LEU A 192 -10.00 1.03 8.30
C LEU A 192 -11.50 0.75 8.38
N ASP A 193 -12.28 1.74 8.78
CA ASP A 193 -13.74 1.65 8.95
C ASP A 193 -14.52 1.93 7.68
N ALA A 194 -13.85 2.16 6.54
CA ALA A 194 -14.52 2.38 5.28
C ALA A 194 -15.23 1.10 4.80
N HIS A 195 -16.56 1.12 4.80
CA HIS A 195 -17.41 -0.01 4.42
C HIS A 195 -17.94 0.07 2.99
N VAL A 196 -18.06 1.27 2.43
CA VAL A 196 -18.56 1.51 1.07
C VAL A 196 -17.42 1.98 0.20
N LEU A 197 -17.05 1.17 -0.79
CA LEU A 197 -15.90 1.40 -1.66
C LEU A 197 -16.25 1.04 -3.11
N VAL A 198 -15.63 1.72 -4.07
CA VAL A 198 -15.81 1.47 -5.50
C VAL A 198 -14.71 0.56 -6.01
N ASN A 199 -15.07 -0.62 -6.54
CA ASN A 199 -14.13 -1.60 -7.09
C ASN A 199 -13.93 -1.40 -8.61
N CYS A 200 -13.73 -0.16 -9.02
CA CYS A 200 -13.39 0.20 -10.39
C CYS A 200 -12.47 1.43 -10.38
N ASN A 201 -11.56 1.48 -11.34
CA ASN A 201 -10.64 2.59 -11.55
C ASN A 201 -10.69 3.11 -13.00
N SER A 202 -11.64 2.61 -13.83
CA SER A 202 -11.75 3.02 -15.22
C SER A 202 -12.29 4.43 -15.34
N LYS A 203 -11.61 5.23 -16.14
CA LYS A 203 -12.02 6.60 -16.52
C LYS A 203 -12.59 6.64 -17.94
N ASP A 204 -12.73 5.47 -18.58
CA ASP A 204 -13.28 5.35 -19.93
C ASP A 204 -14.77 5.69 -19.94
N LYS A 205 -15.25 6.18 -21.09
CA LYS A 205 -16.68 6.37 -21.30
C LYS A 205 -17.43 5.03 -21.11
N GLY A 206 -18.62 5.07 -20.55
CA GLY A 206 -19.37 3.89 -20.11
C GLY A 206 -19.49 2.76 -21.14
N GLY A 207 -19.67 3.07 -22.44
CA GLY A 207 -19.70 2.08 -23.50
C GLY A 207 -18.36 1.35 -23.70
N VAL A 208 -17.24 2.08 -23.62
CA VAL A 208 -15.88 1.50 -23.72
C VAL A 208 -15.56 0.70 -22.47
N ALA A 209 -15.87 1.23 -21.31
CA ALA A 209 -15.64 0.54 -20.02
C ALA A 209 -16.37 -0.80 -19.99
N ARG A 210 -17.65 -0.84 -20.40
CA ARG A 210 -18.47 -2.05 -20.42
C ARG A 210 -17.98 -3.08 -21.45
N LYS A 211 -17.46 -2.61 -22.61
CA LYS A 211 -16.86 -3.50 -23.62
C LYS A 211 -15.60 -4.20 -23.10
N ASN A 212 -14.81 -3.51 -22.28
CA ASN A 212 -13.54 -4.02 -21.75
C ASN A 212 -13.68 -4.82 -20.45
N CYS A 213 -14.75 -4.61 -19.69
CA CYS A 213 -14.98 -5.31 -18.42
C CYS A 213 -16.48 -5.34 -18.08
N SER A 214 -17.04 -6.52 -17.90
CA SER A 214 -18.48 -6.69 -17.63
C SER A 214 -18.92 -6.10 -16.28
N VAL A 215 -18.00 -5.89 -15.35
CA VAL A 215 -18.25 -5.31 -14.01
C VAL A 215 -17.71 -3.88 -13.86
N ALA A 216 -17.43 -3.21 -14.98
CA ALA A 216 -16.91 -1.84 -14.94
C ALA A 216 -17.97 -0.83 -14.47
N CYS A 217 -17.51 0.19 -13.75
CA CYS A 217 -18.29 1.40 -13.56
C CYS A 217 -18.46 2.11 -14.89
N ILE A 218 -19.70 2.41 -15.26
CA ILE A 218 -20.03 3.10 -16.52
C ILE A 218 -20.34 4.60 -16.32
N GLY A 219 -20.18 5.11 -15.09
CA GLY A 219 -20.42 6.51 -14.77
C GLY A 219 -21.90 6.94 -14.87
N CYS A 220 -22.86 6.02 -14.71
CA CYS A 220 -24.29 6.29 -14.91
C CYS A 220 -24.92 7.28 -13.89
N GLY A 221 -24.26 7.54 -12.76
CA GLY A 221 -24.71 8.48 -11.75
C GLY A 221 -25.83 8.00 -10.84
N ILE A 222 -26.36 6.79 -11.01
CA ILE A 222 -27.44 6.25 -10.17
C ILE A 222 -27.04 6.23 -8.69
N CYS A 223 -25.83 5.75 -8.39
CA CYS A 223 -25.31 5.71 -7.01
C CYS A 223 -25.20 7.11 -6.36
N ALA A 224 -24.94 8.15 -7.14
CA ALA A 224 -24.87 9.52 -6.63
C ALA A 224 -26.27 10.10 -6.38
N LYS A 225 -27.25 9.76 -7.22
CA LYS A 225 -28.64 10.20 -7.05
C LYS A 225 -29.33 9.53 -5.86
N GLU A 226 -29.03 8.24 -5.66
CA GLU A 226 -29.61 7.43 -4.59
C GLU A 226 -28.92 7.62 -3.25
N CYS A 227 -27.77 8.31 -3.19
CA CYS A 227 -27.07 8.55 -1.93
C CYS A 227 -27.69 9.70 -1.15
N PRO A 228 -28.38 9.44 0.00
CA PRO A 228 -29.13 10.48 0.74
C PRO A 228 -28.21 11.53 1.36
N HIS A 229 -26.92 11.20 1.56
CA HIS A 229 -25.94 12.06 2.22
C HIS A 229 -24.98 12.77 1.24
N GLY A 230 -25.17 12.57 -0.07
CA GLY A 230 -24.27 13.16 -1.07
C GLY A 230 -22.82 12.68 -0.99
N ALA A 231 -22.59 11.54 -0.33
CA ALA A 231 -21.25 10.98 -0.16
C ALA A 231 -20.67 10.39 -1.46
N VAL A 232 -21.50 10.13 -2.46
CA VAL A 232 -21.07 9.56 -3.74
C VAL A 232 -21.13 10.65 -4.82
N LYS A 233 -20.02 10.80 -5.55
CA LYS A 233 -19.93 11.67 -6.71
C LYS A 233 -19.48 10.88 -7.92
N VAL A 234 -19.85 11.35 -9.13
CA VAL A 234 -19.34 10.77 -10.39
C VAL A 234 -18.53 11.84 -11.10
N GLU A 235 -17.24 11.58 -11.22
CA GLU A 235 -16.29 12.47 -11.88
C GLU A 235 -15.45 11.66 -12.86
N ASN A 236 -15.16 12.20 -14.04
CA ASN A 236 -14.37 11.51 -15.07
C ASN A 236 -14.89 10.07 -15.39
N ASN A 237 -16.20 9.91 -15.54
CA ASN A 237 -16.90 8.63 -15.80
C ASN A 237 -16.74 7.58 -14.70
N LEU A 238 -16.27 7.94 -13.50
CA LEU A 238 -16.05 7.05 -12.39
C LEU A 238 -16.78 7.54 -11.14
N ALA A 239 -17.48 6.64 -10.46
CA ALA A 239 -18.04 6.91 -9.14
C ALA A 239 -16.92 6.94 -8.09
N THR A 240 -16.96 7.93 -7.22
CA THR A 240 -16.07 8.08 -6.06
C THR A 240 -16.88 8.22 -4.79
N VAL A 241 -16.39 7.72 -3.68
CA VAL A 241 -17.06 7.80 -2.37
C VAL A 241 -16.21 8.65 -1.43
N ASN A 242 -16.81 9.67 -0.85
CA ASN A 242 -16.22 10.36 0.28
C ASN A 242 -16.48 9.53 1.54
N THR A 243 -15.44 8.85 2.02
CA THR A 243 -15.52 7.95 3.16
C THR A 243 -15.84 8.67 4.46
N GLN A 244 -15.43 9.93 4.64
CA GLN A 244 -15.71 10.72 5.85
C GLN A 244 -17.21 11.04 5.96
N ILE A 245 -17.83 11.53 4.88
CA ILE A 245 -19.27 11.81 4.84
C ILE A 245 -20.08 10.51 5.01
N CYS A 246 -19.62 9.43 4.37
CA CYS A 246 -20.27 8.12 4.47
C CYS A 246 -20.19 7.56 5.89
N PHE A 247 -19.08 7.78 6.60
CA PHE A 247 -18.84 7.28 7.95
C PHE A 247 -19.67 7.99 9.02
N GLN A 248 -19.82 9.30 8.93
CA GLN A 248 -20.56 10.11 9.92
C GLN A 248 -22.05 9.76 10.00
N ASN A 249 -22.59 9.03 9.02
CA ASN A 249 -24.01 8.73 8.88
C ASN A 249 -24.32 7.23 8.97
N ILE A 250 -23.67 6.51 9.89
CA ILE A 250 -23.69 5.02 10.02
C ILE A 250 -25.06 4.39 10.36
N ASN A 251 -26.16 5.12 10.43
CA ASN A 251 -27.49 4.50 10.46
C ASN A 251 -27.91 3.90 9.10
N PHE A 252 -26.98 3.26 8.40
CA PHE A 252 -27.01 2.87 7.00
C PHE A 252 -27.48 1.42 6.64
N PRO A 253 -28.10 0.61 7.51
CA PRO A 253 -28.39 -0.79 7.13
C PRO A 253 -29.53 -0.97 6.15
N ALA A 254 -30.43 0.01 6.00
CA ALA A 254 -31.69 -0.23 5.28
C ALA A 254 -31.69 0.23 3.81
N PHE A 255 -30.83 1.21 3.45
CA PHE A 255 -30.96 1.89 2.16
C PHE A 255 -30.28 1.18 1.00
N PHE A 256 -29.06 0.68 1.19
CA PHE A 256 -28.31 0.01 0.13
C PHE A 256 -28.80 -1.39 -0.26
N SER A 257 -29.76 -1.96 0.48
CA SER A 257 -30.38 -3.23 0.09
C SER A 257 -31.30 -3.11 -1.15
N ARG A 258 -31.64 -1.89 -1.59
CA ARG A 258 -32.54 -1.63 -2.72
C ARG A 258 -31.85 -1.16 -3.99
N VAL A 259 -30.59 -0.75 -3.92
CA VAL A 259 -29.88 -0.26 -5.10
C VAL A 259 -29.05 -1.39 -5.71
N HIS A 260 -29.59 -2.06 -6.68
CA HIS A 260 -28.85 -2.98 -7.54
C HIS A 260 -27.98 -2.16 -8.50
N ILE A 261 -26.73 -1.89 -8.11
CA ILE A 261 -25.78 -1.20 -9.00
C ILE A 261 -24.88 -2.25 -9.64
N ASN A 262 -24.93 -2.34 -10.94
CA ASN A 262 -24.06 -3.17 -11.80
C ASN A 262 -22.61 -2.70 -11.89
N ALA A 263 -22.18 -1.82 -11.05
CA ALA A 263 -20.78 -1.51 -10.87
C ALA A 263 -20.35 -2.13 -9.55
N ALA A 264 -19.16 -2.72 -9.51
CA ALA A 264 -18.54 -3.37 -8.37
C ALA A 264 -18.50 -2.50 -7.09
N VAL A 265 -19.66 -2.15 -6.57
CA VAL A 265 -19.84 -1.54 -5.25
C VAL A 265 -20.13 -2.66 -4.29
N TYR A 266 -19.17 -3.01 -3.46
CA TYR A 266 -19.39 -3.94 -2.36
C TYR A 266 -20.19 -3.22 -1.29
N VAL A 267 -21.45 -3.55 -1.18
CA VAL A 267 -22.29 -3.17 -0.06
C VAL A 267 -22.11 -4.20 1.04
N CYS A 268 -21.57 -3.77 2.17
CA CYS A 268 -21.51 -4.61 3.36
C CYS A 268 -22.91 -4.75 3.94
N LYS A 269 -23.54 -5.92 3.79
CA LYS A 269 -24.76 -6.29 4.54
C LYS A 269 -24.35 -6.70 5.95
N ILE A 270 -24.63 -5.86 6.92
CA ILE A 270 -24.58 -6.25 8.33
C ILE A 270 -25.92 -6.92 8.66
N HIS A 271 -25.94 -8.24 8.70
CA HIS A 271 -27.04 -8.99 9.29
C HIS A 271 -26.56 -9.53 10.64
N ARG A 272 -27.16 -9.01 11.74
CA ARG A 272 -26.99 -9.48 13.13
C ARG A 272 -25.73 -10.32 13.37
N ASN A 273 -24.62 -9.67 13.70
CA ASN A 273 -23.34 -10.26 14.16
C ASN A 273 -22.58 -11.18 13.17
N GLN A 274 -22.88 -11.16 11.88
CA GLN A 274 -22.03 -11.82 10.87
C GLN A 274 -21.87 -10.92 9.65
N ILE A 275 -20.62 -10.57 9.35
CA ILE A 275 -20.23 -9.84 8.13
C ILE A 275 -20.18 -10.86 7.00
N ARG A 276 -21.21 -10.90 6.14
CA ARG A 276 -21.17 -11.64 4.86
C ARG A 276 -21.04 -10.64 3.72
N LEU A 277 -19.89 -10.67 3.07
CA LEU A 277 -19.66 -10.00 1.78
C LEU A 277 -20.42 -10.80 0.70
N THR A 278 -21.56 -10.29 0.26
CA THR A 278 -22.27 -10.86 -0.89
C THR A 278 -21.97 -10.01 -2.13
N LEU A 279 -21.37 -10.65 -3.12
CA LEU A 279 -21.21 -10.12 -4.47
C LEU A 279 -22.63 -10.01 -5.08
N VAL A 280 -23.12 -8.81 -5.30
CA VAL A 280 -24.37 -8.62 -6.05
C VAL A 280 -23.98 -8.45 -7.52
N THR A 281 -24.02 -9.57 -8.24
CA THR A 281 -24.04 -9.58 -9.70
C THR A 281 -25.49 -9.65 -10.12
N HIS A 282 -26.05 -8.58 -10.64
CA HIS A 282 -27.11 -8.57 -11.67
C HIS A 282 -27.62 -7.13 -11.90
N CYS A 283 -27.40 -6.67 -13.07
CA CYS A 283 -28.33 -5.95 -13.99
C CYS A 283 -27.97 -6.31 -15.42
#